data_1e90b98a023e6d72314f40c0d538c461
#
_entry.id   1e90b98a023e6d72314f40c0d538c461
#
_cell.length_a   1.000
_cell.length_b   1.000
_cell.length_c   1.000
_cell.angle_alpha   90.00
_cell.angle_beta   90.00
_cell.angle_gamma   90.00
#
_symmetry.space_group_name_H-M   'P 1'
#
loop_
_entity.id
_entity.type
_entity.pdbx_description
1 polymer ?
#
loop_
_entity_poly.entity_id
_entity_poly.type
_entity_poly.pdbx_seq_one_letter_code
_entity_poly.pdbx_strand_id
1 'polypeptide(L)'
;MKGEYGVKYRTFGWVQNPSNFDNLKKTVQVFDPTSNHYKNLQDHIVNEVIYFPEDKNKFQDALDDHACEFSYKYLVGSKIDKNRKSPKSRKDSVANSLLQISILPQSAKTKGRLYTDNWTADGFLRWAVSLNFLSHNRVTDTFKITSLGKKYSASENGSIEERNILREAMLSYPPASRVMTLLADSKKPMTKFAIGKQLGFVGEGGFTSYDEDLMIDWIKNVNSANEAKKIRTDIEGTSDKYARMICGWLIKLNYVKKRATKYINSADEQITGFQEYSLTGEGLHAINKANGSSKNKSRSKFIMWEFFATEGPRNSEQSREFIRTRRAYTLKSLKHHHTLSSILEFLKRYGIYEEQETLLADLHKLITFGIRISIKGNSIKLLDTINDFSIPNQTFTLAEADVTSEKVKNHFRRVTKLPERYLELLDIAFDSKRNRDFEIVTAGLFKEIYGLESIHLGGANKPDGVIYSDKFGIILDTKAYEKGYGKHINQIDEMVRYIEDNRLRDTTRNPNKWWEKFSKSIPEDNFYYLWVSGKFLPSFSEQLMQTNYRTNVNGGGLEVNQLLLGADAVQKKKFDINSLPNYMDNKVIKLVPQVKEIS
;
A
#
# COMPACT_ATOMS: atom_id res chain seq x y z
N MET A 1 -28.21 3.16 -1.30
CA MET A 1 -29.06 2.01 -0.94
C MET A 1 -28.13 0.85 -0.56
N LYS A 2 -28.24 0.30 0.65
CA LYS A 2 -27.79 -1.06 0.88
C LYS A 2 -28.62 -1.90 -0.09
N GLY A 3 -27.98 -2.65 -0.98
CA GLY A 3 -28.70 -3.58 -1.82
C GLY A 3 -29.56 -4.48 -0.93
N GLU A 4 -30.71 -4.90 -1.41
CA GLU A 4 -31.70 -5.72 -0.69
C GLU A 4 -31.11 -6.95 0.03
N TYR A 5 -29.89 -7.32 -0.29
CA TYR A 5 -29.17 -8.50 0.21
C TYR A 5 -27.94 -8.20 1.08
N GLY A 6 -27.73 -6.97 1.52
CA GLY A 6 -26.58 -6.60 2.36
C GLY A 6 -25.22 -6.75 1.67
N VAL A 7 -25.19 -6.68 0.34
CA VAL A 7 -23.99 -6.81 -0.49
C VAL A 7 -23.03 -5.67 -0.20
N LYS A 8 -21.79 -5.99 0.15
CA LYS A 8 -20.71 -5.03 0.33
C LYS A 8 -19.97 -4.84 -1.00
N TYR A 9 -19.79 -3.60 -1.40
CA TYR A 9 -18.94 -3.29 -2.55
C TYR A 9 -17.47 -3.58 -2.21
N ARG A 10 -16.89 -4.55 -2.90
CA ARG A 10 -15.50 -4.94 -2.72
C ARG A 10 -14.57 -4.11 -3.57
N THR A 11 -13.36 -3.89 -3.05
CA THR A 11 -12.29 -3.26 -3.83
C THR A 11 -11.59 -4.33 -4.66
N PHE A 12 -11.73 -4.24 -5.97
CA PHE A 12 -10.95 -5.00 -6.94
C PHE A 12 -9.77 -4.15 -7.46
N GLY A 13 -8.93 -4.74 -8.29
CA GLY A 13 -7.82 -4.03 -8.92
C GLY A 13 -6.52 -4.00 -8.10
N TRP A 14 -6.58 -4.28 -6.79
CA TRP A 14 -5.41 -4.31 -5.91
C TRP A 14 -5.34 -5.65 -5.19
N VAL A 15 -4.46 -6.51 -5.66
CA VAL A 15 -4.39 -7.90 -5.22
C VAL A 15 -3.05 -8.16 -4.55
N GLN A 16 -3.11 -8.78 -3.37
CA GLN A 16 -1.93 -9.20 -2.61
C GLN A 16 -1.89 -10.73 -2.52
N ASN A 17 -0.71 -11.30 -2.55
CA ASN A 17 -0.36 -12.70 -2.31
C ASN A 17 -0.55 -13.69 -3.47
N PRO A 18 -1.58 -13.69 -4.35
CA PRO A 18 -1.66 -14.69 -5.40
C PRO A 18 -0.50 -14.52 -6.38
N SER A 19 0.17 -15.62 -6.69
CA SER A 19 1.32 -15.64 -7.61
C SER A 19 1.41 -16.90 -8.46
N ASN A 20 0.47 -17.82 -8.31
CA ASN A 20 0.43 -19.09 -9.03
C ASN A 20 -0.60 -19.02 -10.17
N PHE A 21 -0.16 -19.09 -11.42
CA PHE A 21 -1.06 -19.05 -12.58
C PHE A 21 -1.89 -20.32 -12.72
N ASP A 22 -1.41 -21.50 -12.28
CA ASP A 22 -2.20 -22.73 -12.29
C ASP A 22 -3.41 -22.60 -11.35
N ASN A 23 -3.21 -22.04 -10.15
CA ASN A 23 -4.32 -21.78 -9.23
C ASN A 23 -5.25 -20.67 -9.75
N LEU A 24 -4.74 -19.67 -10.45
CA LEU A 24 -5.57 -18.66 -11.13
C LEU A 24 -6.45 -19.35 -12.20
N LYS A 25 -5.87 -20.25 -12.98
CA LYS A 25 -6.60 -21.00 -14.00
C LYS A 25 -7.68 -21.89 -13.38
N LYS A 26 -7.36 -22.67 -12.33
CA LYS A 26 -8.35 -23.44 -11.57
C LYS A 26 -9.47 -22.57 -11.04
N THR A 27 -9.16 -21.35 -10.54
CA THR A 27 -10.17 -20.38 -10.09
C THR A 27 -11.15 -20.01 -11.22
N VAL A 28 -10.67 -19.83 -12.44
CA VAL A 28 -11.51 -19.53 -13.61
C VAL A 28 -12.27 -20.76 -14.06
N GLN A 29 -11.66 -21.93 -14.00
CA GLN A 29 -12.24 -23.20 -14.42
C GLN A 29 -13.41 -23.69 -13.54
N VAL A 30 -13.55 -23.18 -12.30
CA VAL A 30 -14.75 -23.40 -11.47
C VAL A 30 -16.04 -22.95 -12.16
N PHE A 31 -15.94 -22.00 -13.09
CA PHE A 31 -17.08 -21.43 -13.84
C PHE A 31 -17.26 -22.03 -15.23
N ASP A 32 -16.52 -23.06 -15.56
CA ASP A 32 -16.52 -23.68 -16.88
C ASP A 32 -16.80 -25.21 -16.78
N PRO A 33 -18.07 -25.63 -16.91
CA PRO A 33 -18.43 -27.05 -16.81
C PRO A 33 -17.72 -27.97 -17.83
N THR A 34 -17.16 -27.40 -18.89
CA THR A 34 -16.42 -28.20 -19.89
C THR A 34 -14.98 -28.49 -19.46
N SER A 35 -14.46 -27.75 -18.46
CA SER A 35 -13.07 -27.91 -18.01
C SER A 35 -12.83 -29.17 -17.21
N ASN A 36 -11.62 -29.72 -17.32
CA ASN A 36 -11.22 -30.90 -16.53
C ASN A 36 -11.23 -30.61 -15.02
N HIS A 37 -10.94 -29.37 -14.62
CA HIS A 37 -10.96 -29.03 -13.21
C HIS A 37 -12.37 -29.01 -12.63
N TYR A 38 -13.37 -28.49 -13.37
CA TYR A 38 -14.77 -28.53 -12.97
C TYR A 38 -15.25 -29.98 -12.76
N LYS A 39 -14.98 -30.86 -13.70
CA LYS A 39 -15.32 -32.29 -13.61
C LYS A 39 -14.64 -32.95 -12.41
N ASN A 40 -13.37 -32.63 -12.16
CA ASN A 40 -12.65 -33.14 -11.01
C ASN A 40 -13.20 -32.63 -9.67
N LEU A 41 -13.70 -31.37 -9.61
CA LEU A 41 -14.43 -30.87 -8.45
C LEU A 41 -15.71 -31.68 -8.21
N GLN A 42 -16.49 -31.92 -9.25
CA GLN A 42 -17.73 -32.65 -9.24
C GLN A 42 -17.52 -34.12 -8.82
N ASP A 43 -16.57 -34.81 -9.45
CA ASP A 43 -16.38 -36.25 -9.29
C ASP A 43 -15.68 -36.63 -7.98
N HIS A 44 -14.75 -35.80 -7.51
CA HIS A 44 -13.84 -36.19 -6.42
C HIS A 44 -13.69 -35.12 -5.31
N ILE A 45 -13.25 -33.90 -5.64
CA ILE A 45 -12.72 -32.97 -4.66
C ILE A 45 -13.77 -32.52 -3.63
N VAL A 46 -15.02 -32.26 -4.06
CA VAL A 46 -16.11 -31.88 -3.15
C VAL A 46 -16.33 -32.97 -2.11
N ASN A 47 -16.41 -34.23 -2.54
CA ASN A 47 -16.67 -35.37 -1.68
C ASN A 47 -15.51 -35.68 -0.72
N GLU A 48 -14.27 -35.45 -1.13
CA GLU A 48 -13.08 -35.76 -0.34
C GLU A 48 -12.70 -34.66 0.66
N VAL A 49 -12.91 -33.40 0.27
CA VAL A 49 -12.32 -32.25 0.98
C VAL A 49 -13.32 -31.47 1.82
N ILE A 50 -14.59 -31.39 1.41
CA ILE A 50 -15.60 -30.66 2.17
C ILE A 50 -16.01 -31.48 3.40
N TYR A 51 -15.86 -30.86 4.57
CA TYR A 51 -16.09 -31.51 5.85
C TYR A 51 -17.59 -31.60 6.22
N PHE A 52 -18.38 -30.54 5.98
CA PHE A 52 -19.77 -30.48 6.40
C PHE A 52 -20.68 -31.09 5.32
N PRO A 53 -21.54 -32.07 5.67
CA PRO A 53 -22.44 -32.74 4.70
C PRO A 53 -23.35 -31.79 3.94
N GLU A 54 -23.90 -30.77 4.60
CA GLU A 54 -24.77 -29.78 4.00
C GLU A 54 -24.05 -28.88 2.98
N ASP A 55 -22.80 -28.49 3.25
CA ASP A 55 -21.97 -27.77 2.27
C ASP A 55 -21.58 -28.69 1.12
N LYS A 56 -21.27 -29.97 1.40
CA LYS A 56 -20.98 -30.97 0.39
C LYS A 56 -22.14 -31.14 -0.59
N ASN A 57 -23.33 -31.41 -0.10
CA ASN A 57 -24.52 -31.61 -0.93
C ASN A 57 -24.79 -30.35 -1.78
N LYS A 58 -24.78 -29.20 -1.15
CA LYS A 58 -24.99 -27.92 -1.82
C LYS A 58 -24.00 -27.66 -2.97
N PHE A 59 -22.71 -27.95 -2.79
CA PHE A 59 -21.73 -27.78 -3.87
C PHE A 59 -21.87 -28.87 -4.94
N GLN A 60 -22.17 -30.10 -4.54
CA GLN A 60 -22.40 -31.20 -5.46
C GLN A 60 -23.61 -30.90 -6.36
N ASP A 61 -24.76 -30.55 -5.79
CA ASP A 61 -25.96 -30.19 -6.53
C ASP A 61 -25.70 -29.08 -7.56
N ALA A 62 -24.99 -28.00 -7.13
CA ALA A 62 -24.67 -26.92 -8.05
C ALA A 62 -23.74 -27.33 -9.20
N LEU A 63 -22.79 -28.24 -8.95
CA LEU A 63 -21.89 -28.76 -9.99
C LEU A 63 -22.60 -29.75 -10.90
N ASP A 64 -23.51 -30.58 -10.38
CA ASP A 64 -24.32 -31.53 -11.16
C ASP A 64 -25.32 -30.79 -12.07
N ASP A 65 -25.84 -29.64 -11.61
CA ASP A 65 -26.67 -28.70 -12.40
C ASP A 65 -25.83 -27.88 -13.41
N HIS A 66 -24.54 -28.12 -13.53
CA HIS A 66 -23.62 -27.38 -14.40
C HIS A 66 -23.63 -25.87 -14.16
N ALA A 67 -23.75 -25.46 -12.90
CA ALA A 67 -23.73 -24.05 -12.53
C ALA A 67 -22.45 -23.34 -13.02
N CYS A 68 -22.63 -22.16 -13.61
CA CYS A 68 -21.54 -21.32 -14.11
C CYS A 68 -21.58 -19.90 -13.55
N GLU A 69 -22.46 -19.68 -12.55
CA GLU A 69 -22.58 -18.44 -11.79
C GLU A 69 -22.63 -18.77 -10.31
N PHE A 70 -21.79 -18.10 -9.51
CA PHE A 70 -21.70 -18.37 -8.08
C PHE A 70 -21.65 -17.06 -7.29
N SER A 71 -22.27 -17.07 -6.10
CA SER A 71 -22.15 -15.95 -5.16
C SER A 71 -20.76 -15.93 -4.50
N TYR A 72 -20.38 -14.75 -3.97
CA TYR A 72 -19.13 -14.62 -3.23
C TYR A 72 -18.99 -15.63 -2.09
N LYS A 73 -20.08 -15.88 -1.36
CA LYS A 73 -20.10 -16.84 -0.23
C LYS A 73 -19.77 -18.27 -0.70
N TYR A 74 -20.28 -18.68 -1.87
CA TYR A 74 -19.98 -19.99 -2.47
C TYR A 74 -18.50 -20.12 -2.83
N LEU A 75 -17.91 -19.04 -3.35
CA LEU A 75 -16.55 -19.03 -3.88
C LEU A 75 -15.50 -18.90 -2.79
N VAL A 76 -15.70 -18.01 -1.83
CA VAL A 76 -14.67 -17.62 -0.86
C VAL A 76 -14.89 -18.26 0.50
N GLY A 77 -16.16 -18.50 0.88
CA GLY A 77 -16.49 -19.09 2.17
C GLY A 77 -16.09 -18.23 3.37
N SER A 78 -15.80 -18.90 4.46
CA SER A 78 -15.42 -18.27 5.72
C SER A 78 -14.32 -19.05 6.42
N LYS A 79 -13.65 -18.39 7.38
CA LYS A 79 -12.63 -19.03 8.22
C LYS A 79 -13.31 -19.68 9.43
N ILE A 80 -13.55 -20.99 9.35
CA ILE A 80 -14.21 -21.79 10.40
C ILE A 80 -13.45 -23.07 10.70
N ASP A 81 -13.59 -23.59 11.92
CA ASP A 81 -13.14 -24.91 12.34
C ASP A 81 -14.26 -25.98 12.19
N LYS A 82 -13.97 -27.21 12.60
CA LYS A 82 -14.91 -28.33 12.61
C LYS A 82 -16.18 -28.11 13.44
N ASN A 83 -16.17 -27.13 14.35
CA ASN A 83 -17.31 -26.74 15.20
C ASN A 83 -18.00 -25.46 14.69
N ARG A 84 -17.71 -25.01 13.46
CA ARG A 84 -18.20 -23.75 12.86
C ARG A 84 -17.81 -22.49 13.64
N LYS A 85 -16.75 -22.58 14.48
CA LYS A 85 -16.21 -21.44 15.24
C LYS A 85 -14.98 -20.86 14.57
N SER A 86 -14.56 -19.69 15.02
CA SER A 86 -13.27 -19.11 14.60
C SER A 86 -12.13 -20.03 15.04
N PRO A 87 -11.29 -20.53 14.12
CA PRO A 87 -10.26 -21.50 14.45
C PRO A 87 -9.15 -20.86 15.31
N LYS A 88 -8.67 -21.59 16.32
CA LYS A 88 -7.55 -21.18 17.18
C LYS A 88 -6.23 -21.09 16.38
N SER A 89 -6.07 -21.95 15.41
CA SER A 89 -4.93 -21.99 14.50
C SER A 89 -5.40 -22.12 13.07
N ARG A 90 -4.62 -21.59 12.11
CA ARG A 90 -4.88 -21.79 10.69
C ARG A 90 -4.94 -23.29 10.28
N LYS A 91 -4.29 -24.15 11.06
CA LYS A 91 -4.32 -25.61 10.85
C LYS A 91 -5.68 -26.23 11.17
N ASP A 92 -6.47 -25.59 12.00
CA ASP A 92 -7.77 -26.07 12.44
C ASP A 92 -8.90 -25.67 11.47
N SER A 93 -8.61 -24.80 10.49
CA SER A 93 -9.60 -24.37 9.52
C SER A 93 -9.99 -25.52 8.59
N VAL A 94 -11.29 -25.59 8.28
CA VAL A 94 -11.84 -26.54 7.30
C VAL A 94 -12.35 -25.78 6.07
N ALA A 95 -12.23 -26.41 4.90
CA ALA A 95 -12.71 -25.84 3.65
C ALA A 95 -14.25 -25.86 3.60
N ASN A 96 -14.84 -24.74 3.17
CA ASN A 96 -16.28 -24.55 3.05
C ASN A 96 -16.65 -23.69 1.83
N SER A 97 -15.83 -23.73 0.78
CA SER A 97 -16.09 -23.02 -0.48
C SER A 97 -15.35 -23.66 -1.66
N LEU A 98 -15.86 -23.39 -2.87
CA LEU A 98 -15.32 -23.97 -4.09
C LEU A 98 -13.87 -23.54 -4.38
N LEU A 99 -13.52 -22.26 -4.14
CA LEU A 99 -12.15 -21.80 -4.39
C LEU A 99 -11.17 -22.29 -3.33
N GLN A 100 -11.60 -22.46 -2.07
CA GLN A 100 -10.72 -23.04 -1.07
C GLN A 100 -10.24 -24.44 -1.49
N ILE A 101 -11.14 -25.28 -2.00
CA ILE A 101 -10.77 -26.64 -2.43
C ILE A 101 -10.06 -26.67 -3.79
N SER A 102 -10.33 -25.70 -4.67
CA SER A 102 -9.70 -25.61 -5.99
C SER A 102 -8.22 -25.28 -5.95
N ILE A 103 -7.78 -24.48 -4.99
CA ILE A 103 -6.42 -23.94 -4.90
C ILE A 103 -5.52 -24.69 -3.91
N LEU A 104 -5.86 -25.92 -3.57
CA LEU A 104 -5.03 -26.80 -2.74
C LEU A 104 -3.91 -27.46 -3.56
N PRO A 105 -2.74 -27.70 -2.97
CA PRO A 105 -2.25 -27.15 -1.73
C PRO A 105 -1.93 -25.66 -1.88
N GLN A 106 -2.15 -24.90 -0.82
CA GLN A 106 -2.01 -23.43 -0.84
C GLN A 106 -0.57 -22.95 -1.14
N SER A 107 0.43 -23.73 -0.74
CA SER A 107 1.84 -23.51 -1.07
C SER A 107 2.61 -24.83 -1.02
N ALA A 108 3.82 -24.87 -1.57
CA ALA A 108 4.70 -26.04 -1.48
C ALA A 108 4.98 -26.48 -0.02
N LYS A 109 4.99 -25.54 0.93
CA LYS A 109 5.17 -25.80 2.37
C LYS A 109 3.93 -26.41 3.03
N THR A 110 2.80 -26.40 2.34
CA THR A 110 1.52 -26.93 2.83
C THR A 110 1.08 -28.18 2.09
N LYS A 111 2.01 -28.91 1.48
CA LYS A 111 1.80 -30.19 0.82
C LYS A 111 1.05 -31.14 1.77
N GLY A 112 -0.02 -31.75 1.29
CA GLY A 112 -0.90 -32.61 2.10
C GLY A 112 -1.96 -31.88 2.94
N ARG A 113 -2.06 -30.55 2.90
CA ARG A 113 -3.18 -29.84 3.50
C ARG A 113 -4.46 -30.00 2.70
N LEU A 114 -5.51 -30.39 3.40
CA LEU A 114 -6.87 -30.52 2.86
C LEU A 114 -7.73 -29.27 3.08
N TYR A 115 -7.11 -28.15 3.42
CA TYR A 115 -7.81 -26.89 3.66
C TYR A 115 -6.96 -25.67 3.27
N THR A 116 -7.62 -24.56 3.03
CA THR A 116 -7.02 -23.21 2.91
C THR A 116 -7.90 -22.19 3.61
N ASP A 117 -7.36 -21.04 3.96
CA ASP A 117 -8.20 -19.98 4.50
C ASP A 117 -8.90 -19.19 3.37
N ASN A 118 -10.00 -18.54 3.72
CA ASN A 118 -10.80 -17.75 2.80
C ASN A 118 -10.06 -16.52 2.25
N TRP A 119 -9.03 -16.02 2.93
CA TRP A 119 -8.20 -14.91 2.45
C TRP A 119 -7.48 -15.24 1.14
N THR A 120 -6.98 -16.46 1.01
CA THR A 120 -6.31 -16.91 -0.22
C THR A 120 -7.32 -17.09 -1.35
N ALA A 121 -8.49 -17.67 -1.07
CA ALA A 121 -9.58 -17.82 -2.05
C ALA A 121 -10.05 -16.44 -2.55
N ASP A 122 -10.28 -15.48 -1.66
CA ASP A 122 -10.61 -14.10 -2.01
C ASP A 122 -9.53 -13.44 -2.88
N GLY A 123 -8.25 -13.66 -2.56
CA GLY A 123 -7.13 -13.14 -3.34
C GLY A 123 -7.14 -13.63 -4.80
N PHE A 124 -7.37 -14.91 -5.04
CA PHE A 124 -7.46 -15.48 -6.39
C PHE A 124 -8.72 -15.02 -7.13
N LEU A 125 -9.87 -14.95 -6.47
CA LEU A 125 -11.10 -14.41 -7.05
C LEU A 125 -10.91 -12.97 -7.51
N ARG A 126 -10.37 -12.10 -6.64
CA ARG A 126 -10.11 -10.71 -6.99
C ARG A 126 -9.09 -10.58 -8.12
N TRP A 127 -8.09 -11.44 -8.17
CA TRP A 127 -7.11 -11.44 -9.26
C TRP A 127 -7.75 -11.81 -10.59
N ALA A 128 -8.59 -12.85 -10.63
CA ALA A 128 -9.31 -13.27 -11.83
C ALA A 128 -10.25 -12.17 -12.35
N VAL A 129 -10.96 -11.47 -11.44
CA VAL A 129 -11.81 -10.32 -11.80
C VAL A 129 -10.96 -9.16 -12.31
N SER A 130 -9.84 -8.84 -11.64
CA SER A 130 -8.95 -7.74 -12.02
C SER A 130 -8.30 -7.93 -13.40
N LEU A 131 -8.10 -9.19 -13.82
CA LEU A 131 -7.59 -9.55 -15.15
C LEU A 131 -8.69 -9.76 -16.19
N ASN A 132 -9.95 -9.45 -15.85
CA ASN A 132 -11.11 -9.63 -16.72
C ASN A 132 -11.35 -11.09 -17.17
N PHE A 133 -10.96 -12.07 -16.38
CA PHE A 133 -11.32 -13.48 -16.60
C PHE A 133 -12.69 -13.79 -16.03
N LEU A 134 -13.08 -13.11 -14.96
CA LEU A 134 -14.40 -13.18 -14.35
C LEU A 134 -15.03 -11.79 -14.32
N SER A 135 -16.35 -11.73 -14.45
CA SER A 135 -17.17 -10.55 -14.23
C SER A 135 -17.89 -10.64 -12.89
N HIS A 136 -18.13 -9.50 -12.26
CA HIS A 136 -18.85 -9.36 -11.00
C HIS A 136 -20.17 -8.61 -11.22
N ASN A 137 -21.26 -9.20 -10.81
CA ASN A 137 -22.55 -8.52 -10.71
C ASN A 137 -22.67 -7.93 -9.30
N ARG A 138 -22.66 -6.63 -9.22
CA ARG A 138 -22.65 -5.85 -7.99
C ARG A 138 -23.98 -5.95 -7.21
N VAL A 139 -25.10 -6.16 -7.92
CA VAL A 139 -26.43 -6.21 -7.32
C VAL A 139 -26.68 -7.53 -6.60
N THR A 140 -26.34 -8.65 -7.26
CA THR A 140 -26.55 -10.01 -6.74
C THR A 140 -25.34 -10.55 -5.98
N ASP A 141 -24.19 -9.85 -6.03
CA ASP A 141 -22.87 -10.33 -5.54
C ASP A 141 -22.49 -11.68 -6.11
N THR A 142 -22.74 -11.87 -7.42
CA THR A 142 -22.42 -13.09 -8.15
C THR A 142 -21.32 -12.85 -9.18
N PHE A 143 -20.68 -13.94 -9.58
CA PHE A 143 -19.56 -13.95 -10.52
C PHE A 143 -19.85 -14.91 -11.66
N LYS A 144 -19.38 -14.51 -12.86
CA LYS A 144 -19.49 -15.30 -14.09
C LYS A 144 -18.18 -15.26 -14.86
N ILE A 145 -17.93 -16.30 -15.65
CA ILE A 145 -16.80 -16.34 -16.57
C ILE A 145 -17.03 -15.39 -17.77
N THR A 146 -16.00 -14.64 -18.14
CA THR A 146 -16.01 -13.79 -19.34
C THR A 146 -15.59 -14.58 -20.58
N SER A 147 -15.74 -13.98 -21.78
CA SER A 147 -15.20 -14.59 -23.02
C SER A 147 -13.67 -14.76 -22.99
N LEU A 148 -12.94 -13.82 -22.35
CA LEU A 148 -11.50 -13.95 -22.13
C LEU A 148 -11.19 -15.08 -21.13
N GLY A 149 -11.98 -15.18 -20.06
CA GLY A 149 -11.88 -16.27 -19.08
C GLY A 149 -12.14 -17.65 -19.71
N LYS A 150 -13.12 -17.78 -20.61
CA LYS A 150 -13.36 -19.03 -21.34
C LYS A 150 -12.17 -19.44 -22.20
N LYS A 151 -11.55 -18.50 -22.93
CA LYS A 151 -10.32 -18.77 -23.68
C LYS A 151 -9.18 -19.23 -22.76
N TYR A 152 -9.03 -18.56 -21.60
CA TYR A 152 -8.02 -18.94 -20.62
C TYR A 152 -8.29 -20.31 -20.00
N SER A 153 -9.54 -20.64 -19.68
CA SER A 153 -9.94 -21.96 -19.18
C SER A 153 -9.62 -23.08 -20.15
N ALA A 154 -9.92 -22.86 -21.44
CA ALA A 154 -9.76 -23.85 -22.49
C ALA A 154 -8.31 -24.03 -22.98
N SER A 155 -7.42 -23.06 -22.76
CA SER A 155 -6.03 -23.17 -23.21
C SER A 155 -5.29 -24.30 -22.49
N GLU A 156 -4.33 -24.95 -23.15
CA GLU A 156 -3.48 -25.98 -22.54
C GLU A 156 -2.48 -25.34 -21.54
N ASN A 157 -2.26 -25.99 -20.40
CA ASN A 157 -1.34 -25.53 -19.37
C ASN A 157 0.10 -25.42 -19.90
N GLY A 158 0.73 -24.25 -19.69
CA GLY A 158 2.09 -23.97 -20.14
C GLY A 158 2.22 -23.66 -21.64
N SER A 159 1.10 -23.68 -22.40
CA SER A 159 1.09 -23.40 -23.83
C SER A 159 1.46 -21.95 -24.15
N ILE A 160 1.84 -21.72 -25.40
CA ILE A 160 2.06 -20.36 -25.94
C ILE A 160 0.76 -19.57 -25.91
N GLU A 161 -0.38 -20.21 -26.18
CA GLU A 161 -1.70 -19.59 -26.17
C GLU A 161 -2.05 -19.09 -24.76
N GLU A 162 -1.92 -19.93 -23.74
CA GLU A 162 -2.13 -19.55 -22.34
C GLU A 162 -1.27 -18.33 -21.96
N ARG A 163 0.01 -18.40 -22.30
CA ARG A 163 0.95 -17.30 -22.02
C ARG A 163 0.54 -15.99 -22.71
N ASN A 164 0.09 -16.07 -23.95
CA ASN A 164 -0.36 -14.89 -24.69
C ASN A 164 -1.64 -14.28 -24.07
N ILE A 165 -2.60 -15.11 -23.64
CA ILE A 165 -3.80 -14.64 -22.95
C ILE A 165 -3.42 -13.91 -21.65
N LEU A 166 -2.54 -14.50 -20.83
CA LEU A 166 -2.05 -13.86 -19.60
C LEU A 166 -1.31 -12.55 -19.88
N ARG A 167 -0.47 -12.49 -20.91
CA ARG A 167 0.25 -11.29 -21.35
C ARG A 167 -0.70 -10.18 -21.77
N GLU A 168 -1.72 -10.51 -22.52
CA GLU A 168 -2.75 -9.56 -22.93
C GLU A 168 -3.54 -9.01 -21.74
N ALA A 169 -3.95 -9.88 -20.82
CA ALA A 169 -4.62 -9.47 -19.60
C ALA A 169 -3.77 -8.53 -18.74
N MET A 170 -2.47 -8.84 -18.57
CA MET A 170 -1.54 -8.00 -17.81
C MET A 170 -1.32 -6.61 -18.45
N LEU A 171 -1.23 -6.53 -19.77
CA LEU A 171 -1.10 -5.25 -20.47
C LEU A 171 -2.39 -4.41 -20.43
N SER A 172 -3.54 -5.04 -20.28
CA SER A 172 -4.83 -4.36 -20.09
C SER A 172 -5.08 -3.98 -18.62
N TYR A 173 -4.38 -4.57 -17.66
CA TYR A 173 -4.48 -4.28 -16.24
C TYR A 173 -3.62 -3.06 -15.87
N PRO A 174 -4.22 -1.92 -15.44
CA PRO A 174 -3.50 -0.65 -15.28
C PRO A 174 -2.29 -0.72 -14.37
N PRO A 175 -2.34 -1.34 -13.16
CA PRO A 175 -1.17 -1.40 -12.30
C PRO A 175 0.03 -2.13 -12.93
N ALA A 176 -0.20 -3.22 -13.69
CA ALA A 176 0.88 -3.92 -14.36
C ALA A 176 1.48 -3.11 -15.51
N SER A 177 0.63 -2.46 -16.32
CA SER A 177 1.08 -1.50 -17.33
C SER A 177 1.88 -0.34 -16.72
N ARG A 178 1.46 0.17 -15.54
CA ARG A 178 2.19 1.24 -14.84
C ARG A 178 3.59 0.79 -14.45
N VAL A 179 3.73 -0.38 -13.84
CA VAL A 179 5.04 -0.95 -13.49
C VAL A 179 5.92 -1.09 -14.74
N MET A 180 5.39 -1.62 -15.83
CA MET A 180 6.15 -1.76 -17.08
C MET A 180 6.55 -0.39 -17.67
N THR A 181 5.68 0.61 -17.62
CA THR A 181 5.99 1.96 -18.08
C THR A 181 7.08 2.61 -17.22
N LEU A 182 7.00 2.49 -15.88
CA LEU A 182 8.05 3.00 -14.98
C LEU A 182 9.42 2.37 -15.30
N LEU A 183 9.45 1.05 -15.52
CA LEU A 183 10.67 0.34 -15.88
C LEU A 183 11.18 0.68 -17.28
N ALA A 184 10.29 1.03 -18.23
CA ALA A 184 10.67 1.49 -19.56
C ALA A 184 11.29 2.89 -19.55
N ASP A 185 10.72 3.78 -18.74
CA ASP A 185 11.16 5.17 -18.60
C ASP A 185 12.46 5.29 -17.78
N SER A 186 12.75 4.29 -16.95
CA SER A 186 13.92 4.30 -16.08
C SER A 186 15.21 3.90 -16.83
N LYS A 187 16.25 4.72 -16.67
CA LYS A 187 17.60 4.42 -17.21
C LYS A 187 18.34 3.34 -16.39
N LYS A 188 17.86 3.03 -15.19
CA LYS A 188 18.47 2.08 -14.25
C LYS A 188 17.43 1.07 -13.76
N PRO A 189 17.85 -0.14 -13.36
CA PRO A 189 16.94 -1.05 -12.66
C PRO A 189 16.35 -0.38 -11.41
N MET A 190 15.12 -0.73 -11.06
CA MET A 190 14.38 -0.13 -9.95
C MET A 190 14.09 -1.16 -8.86
N THR A 191 14.20 -0.78 -7.60
CA THR A 191 13.74 -1.59 -6.48
C THR A 191 12.21 -1.52 -6.33
N LYS A 192 11.66 -2.38 -5.46
CA LYS A 192 10.22 -2.30 -5.11
C LYS A 192 9.84 -0.94 -4.52
N PHE A 193 10.74 -0.26 -3.80
CA PHE A 193 10.53 1.05 -3.20
C PHE A 193 10.48 2.15 -4.27
N ALA A 194 11.45 2.15 -5.19
CA ALA A 194 11.47 3.11 -6.30
C ALA A 194 10.23 3.00 -7.19
N ILE A 195 9.69 1.79 -7.38
CA ILE A 195 8.43 1.55 -8.09
C ILE A 195 7.24 1.94 -7.20
N GLY A 196 7.21 1.48 -5.94
CA GLY A 196 6.10 1.63 -5.00
C GLY A 196 5.71 3.08 -4.77
N LYS A 197 6.70 3.99 -4.64
CA LYS A 197 6.44 5.42 -4.45
C LYS A 197 5.73 6.12 -5.63
N GLN A 198 5.58 5.43 -6.76
CA GLN A 198 4.92 5.91 -7.98
C GLN A 198 3.78 5.00 -8.43
N LEU A 199 3.30 4.09 -7.56
CA LEU A 199 2.30 3.08 -7.86
C LEU A 199 1.09 3.19 -6.94
N GLY A 200 -0.10 3.25 -7.53
CA GLY A 200 -1.36 3.27 -6.80
C GLY A 200 -1.81 4.66 -6.40
N PHE A 201 -2.74 4.76 -5.47
CA PHE A 201 -3.28 6.04 -4.99
C PHE A 201 -2.37 6.63 -3.91
N VAL A 202 -1.22 7.12 -4.36
CA VAL A 202 -0.15 7.65 -3.49
C VAL A 202 -0.68 8.70 -2.52
N GLY A 203 -0.26 8.61 -1.25
CA GLY A 203 -0.74 9.48 -0.17
C GLY A 203 -2.04 9.03 0.49
N GLU A 204 -2.56 7.84 0.13
CA GLU A 204 -3.74 7.24 0.76
C GLU A 204 -3.38 5.98 1.55
N GLY A 205 -4.17 5.70 2.56
CA GLY A 205 -4.08 4.46 3.30
C GLY A 205 -4.21 3.24 2.38
N GLY A 206 -3.27 2.29 2.52
CA GLY A 206 -3.16 1.15 1.62
C GLY A 206 -2.23 1.35 0.42
N PHE A 207 -1.59 2.54 0.29
CA PHE A 207 -0.58 2.83 -0.74
C PHE A 207 0.69 3.46 -0.16
N THR A 208 1.05 3.07 1.03
CA THR A 208 2.31 3.47 1.66
C THR A 208 3.49 2.86 0.93
N SER A 209 4.51 3.66 0.70
CA SER A 209 5.82 3.23 0.20
C SER A 209 6.91 3.81 1.08
N TYR A 210 7.92 3.01 1.36
CA TYR A 210 9.05 3.43 2.19
C TYR A 210 10.14 4.09 1.36
N ASP A 211 10.88 5.00 1.98
CA ASP A 211 12.00 5.63 1.31
C ASP A 211 13.11 4.61 1.02
N GLU A 212 13.60 4.60 -0.22
CA GLU A 212 14.58 3.61 -0.69
C GLU A 212 15.92 3.74 0.02
N ASP A 213 16.41 4.99 0.17
CA ASP A 213 17.71 5.24 0.78
C ASP A 213 17.69 4.91 2.28
N LEU A 214 16.58 5.25 2.96
CA LEU A 214 16.37 4.84 4.35
C LEU A 214 16.41 3.31 4.51
N MET A 215 15.75 2.59 3.61
CA MET A 215 15.71 1.12 3.66
C MET A 215 17.06 0.49 3.32
N ILE A 216 17.81 1.07 2.41
CA ILE A 216 19.18 0.66 2.08
C ILE A 216 20.11 0.89 3.28
N ASP A 217 20.01 2.05 3.92
CA ASP A 217 20.82 2.34 5.09
C ASP A 217 20.45 1.44 6.27
N TRP A 218 19.17 1.17 6.46
CA TRP A 218 18.75 0.25 7.50
C TRP A 218 19.35 -1.14 7.30
N ILE A 219 19.28 -1.73 6.10
CA ILE A 219 19.85 -3.06 5.84
C ILE A 219 21.38 -3.10 5.96
N LYS A 220 22.07 -2.01 5.65
CA LYS A 220 23.53 -1.91 5.83
C LYS A 220 23.94 -1.80 7.30
N ASN A 221 23.06 -1.29 8.14
CA ASN A 221 23.36 -0.99 9.53
C ASN A 221 22.94 -2.08 10.53
N VAL A 222 22.41 -3.21 10.07
CA VAL A 222 22.05 -4.32 10.96
C VAL A 222 23.26 -5.20 11.27
N ASN A 223 23.25 -5.79 12.46
CA ASN A 223 24.36 -6.56 12.98
C ASN A 223 24.28 -8.07 12.66
N SER A 224 23.21 -8.52 11.98
CA SER A 224 23.04 -9.93 11.67
C SER A 224 22.44 -10.18 10.28
N ALA A 225 22.91 -11.26 9.63
CA ALA A 225 22.36 -11.72 8.35
C ALA A 225 20.86 -12.08 8.42
N ASN A 226 20.38 -12.54 9.58
CA ASN A 226 18.96 -12.85 9.79
C ASN A 226 18.12 -11.59 9.84
N GLU A 227 18.57 -10.54 10.50
CA GLU A 227 17.89 -9.25 10.53
C GLU A 227 17.88 -8.61 9.12
N ALA A 228 19.01 -8.61 8.41
CA ALA A 228 19.09 -8.17 7.03
C ALA A 228 18.11 -8.93 6.12
N LYS A 229 17.99 -10.26 6.31
CA LYS A 229 17.00 -11.06 5.60
C LYS A 229 15.56 -10.63 5.92
N LYS A 230 15.24 -10.39 7.19
CA LYS A 230 13.91 -9.94 7.61
C LYS A 230 13.56 -8.59 6.99
N ILE A 231 14.47 -7.61 7.02
CA ILE A 231 14.27 -6.31 6.39
C ILE A 231 13.99 -6.48 4.89
N ARG A 232 14.79 -7.29 4.20
CA ARG A 232 14.66 -7.52 2.76
C ARG A 232 13.34 -8.17 2.37
N THR A 233 12.84 -9.14 3.16
CA THR A 233 11.70 -9.99 2.79
C THR A 233 10.36 -9.54 3.37
N ASP A 234 10.35 -9.00 4.59
CA ASP A 234 9.13 -8.84 5.36
C ASP A 234 8.78 -7.37 5.62
N ILE A 235 9.76 -6.45 5.45
CA ILE A 235 9.53 -5.04 5.71
C ILE A 235 9.34 -4.30 4.39
N GLU A 236 8.11 -3.89 4.16
CA GLU A 236 7.68 -3.19 2.95
C GLU A 236 6.36 -2.48 3.20
N GLY A 237 6.19 -1.31 2.63
CA GLY A 237 4.90 -0.63 2.57
C GLY A 237 3.93 -1.36 1.63
N THR A 238 2.69 -0.96 1.63
CA THR A 238 1.64 -1.64 0.83
C THR A 238 1.89 -1.49 -0.67
N SER A 239 2.29 -0.29 -1.13
CA SER A 239 2.65 -0.07 -2.54
C SER A 239 3.90 -0.84 -2.94
N ASP A 240 4.89 -0.95 -2.06
CA ASP A 240 6.12 -1.73 -2.31
C ASP A 240 5.79 -3.21 -2.49
N LYS A 241 4.82 -3.71 -1.72
CA LYS A 241 4.30 -5.07 -1.83
C LYS A 241 3.58 -5.29 -3.16
N TYR A 242 2.74 -4.35 -3.61
CA TYR A 242 2.12 -4.41 -4.94
C TYR A 242 3.18 -4.39 -6.04
N ALA A 243 4.18 -3.51 -5.96
CA ALA A 243 5.28 -3.45 -6.92
C ALA A 243 6.01 -4.79 -7.05
N ARG A 244 6.39 -5.39 -5.91
CA ARG A 244 7.05 -6.70 -5.86
C ARG A 244 6.19 -7.82 -6.44
N MET A 245 4.88 -7.84 -6.12
CA MET A 245 3.94 -8.85 -6.59
C MET A 245 3.75 -8.77 -8.10
N ILE A 246 3.50 -7.56 -8.61
CA ILE A 246 3.30 -7.33 -10.05
C ILE A 246 4.58 -7.68 -10.82
N CYS A 247 5.76 -7.25 -10.35
CA CYS A 247 7.03 -7.67 -10.95
C CYS A 247 7.17 -9.20 -10.96
N GLY A 248 6.75 -9.90 -9.90
CA GLY A 248 6.75 -11.35 -9.84
C GLY A 248 5.88 -12.01 -10.93
N TRP A 249 4.72 -11.47 -11.23
CA TRP A 249 3.87 -11.94 -12.33
C TRP A 249 4.52 -11.68 -13.69
N LEU A 250 5.06 -10.49 -13.88
CA LEU A 250 5.71 -10.08 -15.13
C LEU A 250 7.00 -10.86 -15.41
N ILE A 251 7.71 -11.31 -14.38
CA ILE A 251 8.88 -12.22 -14.51
C ILE A 251 8.45 -13.57 -15.08
N LYS A 252 7.36 -14.15 -14.58
CA LYS A 252 6.83 -15.42 -15.09
C LYS A 252 6.39 -15.34 -16.55
N LEU A 253 6.02 -14.14 -17.01
CA LEU A 253 5.64 -13.85 -18.40
C LEU A 253 6.82 -13.43 -19.29
N ASN A 254 8.05 -13.43 -18.76
CA ASN A 254 9.27 -12.98 -19.43
C ASN A 254 9.27 -11.50 -19.85
N TYR A 255 8.47 -10.66 -19.22
CA TYR A 255 8.46 -9.22 -19.46
C TYR A 255 9.45 -8.44 -18.59
N VAL A 256 9.73 -8.96 -17.40
CA VAL A 256 10.63 -8.38 -16.41
C VAL A 256 11.69 -9.39 -16.01
N LYS A 257 12.90 -8.92 -15.76
CA LYS A 257 13.98 -9.67 -15.11
C LYS A 257 14.34 -9.02 -13.79
N LYS A 258 14.91 -9.80 -12.88
CA LYS A 258 15.36 -9.33 -11.57
C LYS A 258 16.81 -9.70 -11.32
N ARG A 259 17.49 -8.87 -10.53
CA ARG A 259 18.78 -9.19 -9.93
C ARG A 259 18.79 -8.78 -8.46
N ALA A 260 19.54 -9.48 -7.62
CA ALA A 260 19.80 -9.04 -6.26
C ALA A 260 20.93 -8.02 -6.26
N THR A 261 20.75 -6.91 -5.54
CA THR A 261 21.85 -6.00 -5.26
C THR A 261 22.79 -6.58 -4.22
N LYS A 262 23.99 -6.02 -4.13
CA LYS A 262 24.94 -6.33 -3.08
C LYS A 262 25.35 -5.01 -2.43
N TYR A 263 25.39 -4.99 -1.11
CA TYR A 263 25.82 -3.84 -0.33
C TYR A 263 27.00 -4.24 0.54
N ILE A 264 27.77 -3.24 0.95
CA ILE A 264 28.76 -3.39 2.02
C ILE A 264 28.10 -2.90 3.29
N ASN A 265 28.10 -3.71 4.35
CA ASN A 265 27.55 -3.34 5.65
C ASN A 265 28.56 -2.53 6.48
N SER A 266 28.15 -2.10 7.67
CA SER A 266 29.00 -1.33 8.59
C SER A 266 30.21 -2.13 9.15
N ALA A 267 30.27 -3.43 8.91
CA ALA A 267 31.38 -4.32 9.28
C ALA A 267 32.29 -4.70 8.08
N ASP A 268 32.18 -3.94 6.97
CA ASP A 268 32.90 -4.21 5.70
C ASP A 268 32.58 -5.57 5.05
N GLU A 269 31.43 -6.18 5.42
CA GLU A 269 31.00 -7.45 4.84
C GLU A 269 30.05 -7.23 3.66
N GLN A 270 30.19 -8.08 2.63
CA GLN A 270 29.25 -8.07 1.51
C GLN A 270 27.94 -8.77 1.89
N ILE A 271 26.84 -8.03 1.88
CA ILE A 271 25.50 -8.54 2.15
C ILE A 271 24.62 -8.52 0.89
N THR A 272 23.65 -9.44 0.82
CA THR A 272 22.62 -9.42 -0.22
C THR A 272 21.62 -8.29 0.07
N GLY A 273 21.49 -7.38 -0.87
CA GLY A 273 20.57 -6.25 -0.81
C GLY A 273 19.17 -6.56 -1.37
N PHE A 274 18.46 -5.50 -1.75
CA PHE A 274 17.12 -5.60 -2.33
C PHE A 274 17.15 -6.13 -3.77
N GLN A 275 16.03 -6.69 -4.21
CA GLN A 275 15.85 -7.05 -5.62
C GLN A 275 15.62 -5.79 -6.46
N GLU A 276 16.30 -5.70 -7.58
CA GLU A 276 16.06 -4.73 -8.63
C GLU A 276 15.41 -5.38 -9.84
N TYR A 277 14.56 -4.63 -10.50
CA TYR A 277 13.76 -5.05 -11.64
C TYR A 277 14.09 -4.21 -12.86
N SER A 278 14.09 -4.82 -14.04
CA SER A 278 14.24 -4.16 -15.33
C SER A 278 13.45 -4.92 -16.40
N LEU A 279 13.06 -4.25 -17.48
CA LEU A 279 12.40 -4.93 -18.59
C LEU A 279 13.36 -5.86 -19.33
N THR A 280 12.81 -6.92 -19.89
CA THR A 280 13.42 -7.67 -20.97
C THR A 280 13.21 -6.92 -22.31
N GLY A 281 13.90 -7.30 -23.37
CA GLY A 281 13.63 -6.76 -24.71
C GLY A 281 12.18 -7.02 -25.15
N GLU A 282 11.64 -8.21 -24.82
CA GLU A 282 10.25 -8.56 -25.10
C GLU A 282 9.27 -7.69 -24.29
N GLY A 283 9.56 -7.44 -23.01
CA GLY A 283 8.76 -6.56 -22.15
C GLY A 283 8.74 -5.12 -22.65
N LEU A 284 9.88 -4.58 -23.08
CA LEU A 284 9.98 -3.23 -23.64
C LEU A 284 9.17 -3.11 -24.93
N HIS A 285 9.30 -4.07 -25.85
CA HIS A 285 8.51 -4.09 -27.08
C HIS A 285 7.00 -4.17 -26.77
N ALA A 286 6.60 -5.04 -25.84
CA ALA A 286 5.21 -5.25 -25.46
C ALA A 286 4.56 -3.98 -24.87
N ILE A 287 5.23 -3.28 -23.96
CA ILE A 287 4.67 -2.06 -23.37
C ILE A 287 4.61 -0.91 -24.38
N ASN A 288 5.63 -0.74 -25.22
CA ASN A 288 5.62 0.26 -26.27
C ASN A 288 4.47 0.03 -27.25
N LYS A 289 4.24 -1.22 -27.66
CA LYS A 289 3.09 -1.59 -28.51
C LYS A 289 1.76 -1.33 -27.81
N ALA A 290 1.65 -1.71 -26.53
CA ALA A 290 0.43 -1.51 -25.72
C ALA A 290 0.10 -0.03 -25.52
N ASN A 291 1.11 0.81 -25.38
CA ASN A 291 0.94 2.25 -25.25
C ASN A 291 0.51 2.94 -26.56
N GLY A 292 0.63 2.25 -27.68
CA GLY A 292 0.27 2.78 -29.00
C GLY A 292 1.30 3.73 -29.56
N SER A 293 1.09 4.12 -30.80
CA SER A 293 1.92 5.07 -31.55
C SER A 293 1.07 5.87 -32.52
N SER A 294 1.68 6.75 -33.31
CA SER A 294 0.99 7.43 -34.42
C SER A 294 0.35 6.47 -35.43
N LYS A 295 0.88 5.23 -35.53
CA LYS A 295 0.42 4.20 -36.48
C LYS A 295 -0.43 3.10 -35.81
N ASN A 296 -0.34 2.90 -34.51
CA ASN A 296 -1.01 1.80 -33.79
C ASN A 296 -1.86 2.35 -32.64
N LYS A 297 -3.12 1.92 -32.57
CA LYS A 297 -3.98 2.24 -31.41
C LYS A 297 -3.41 1.63 -30.13
N SER A 298 -3.56 2.34 -29.01
CA SER A 298 -3.23 1.81 -27.69
C SER A 298 -4.11 0.63 -27.34
N ARG A 299 -3.60 -0.31 -26.54
CA ARG A 299 -4.40 -1.39 -25.95
C ARG A 299 -5.39 -0.80 -24.96
N SER A 300 -6.65 -1.23 -25.02
CA SER A 300 -7.66 -0.80 -24.06
C SER A 300 -7.31 -1.28 -22.65
N LYS A 301 -7.36 -0.36 -21.69
CA LYS A 301 -7.22 -0.66 -20.27
C LYS A 301 -8.56 -1.19 -19.72
N PHE A 302 -8.51 -2.26 -18.95
CA PHE A 302 -9.67 -2.79 -18.25
C PHE A 302 -9.88 -2.05 -16.93
N ILE A 303 -11.03 -1.42 -16.80
CA ILE A 303 -11.40 -0.57 -15.66
C ILE A 303 -12.75 -1.01 -15.11
N MET A 304 -12.85 -1.02 -13.79
CA MET A 304 -14.09 -1.15 -13.03
C MET A 304 -14.17 -0.02 -12.00
N TRP A 305 -15.38 0.38 -11.62
CA TRP A 305 -15.61 1.39 -10.57
C TRP A 305 -14.91 1.02 -9.25
N GLU A 306 -14.92 -0.27 -8.89
CA GLU A 306 -14.33 -0.82 -7.67
C GLU A 306 -12.80 -0.68 -7.60
N PHE A 307 -12.13 -0.34 -8.70
CA PHE A 307 -10.68 -0.17 -8.73
C PHE A 307 -10.18 1.14 -8.09
N PHE A 308 -11.06 2.15 -7.95
CA PHE A 308 -10.65 3.53 -7.73
C PHE A 308 -10.45 3.97 -6.27
N ALA A 309 -10.73 3.16 -5.29
CA ALA A 309 -10.46 3.50 -3.90
C ALA A 309 -10.12 2.26 -3.06
N THR A 310 -9.40 2.49 -1.98
CA THR A 310 -9.09 1.49 -0.97
C THR A 310 -9.62 1.90 0.39
N GLU A 311 -9.57 0.96 1.33
CA GLU A 311 -9.85 1.26 2.72
C GLU A 311 -8.74 2.09 3.32
N GLY A 312 -9.10 3.23 3.88
CA GLY A 312 -8.25 4.01 4.77
C GLY A 312 -8.77 3.92 6.20
N PRO A 313 -7.92 4.13 7.20
CA PRO A 313 -8.30 3.98 8.61
C PRO A 313 -9.40 4.95 9.06
N ARG A 314 -9.53 6.09 8.40
CA ARG A 314 -10.55 7.11 8.70
C ARG A 314 -11.69 7.15 7.70
N ASN A 315 -11.57 6.48 6.55
CA ASN A 315 -12.60 6.53 5.52
C ASN A 315 -13.77 5.62 5.88
N SER A 316 -14.94 6.18 6.07
CA SER A 316 -16.19 5.44 6.12
C SER A 316 -16.44 4.68 4.80
N GLU A 317 -17.35 3.70 4.81
CA GLU A 317 -17.73 2.98 3.59
C GLU A 317 -18.31 3.95 2.54
N GLN A 318 -19.14 4.91 2.96
CA GLN A 318 -19.69 5.93 2.08
C GLN A 318 -18.62 6.86 1.51
N SER A 319 -17.65 7.26 2.30
CA SER A 319 -16.51 8.07 1.84
C SER A 319 -15.71 7.36 0.76
N ARG A 320 -15.45 6.06 0.93
CA ARG A 320 -14.78 5.23 -0.08
C ARG A 320 -15.54 5.16 -1.40
N GLU A 321 -16.84 4.94 -1.31
CA GLU A 321 -17.71 4.86 -2.49
C GLU A 321 -17.84 6.22 -3.19
N PHE A 322 -17.87 7.29 -2.42
CA PHE A 322 -17.80 8.66 -2.95
C PHE A 322 -16.51 8.91 -3.72
N ILE A 323 -15.35 8.57 -3.14
CA ILE A 323 -14.05 8.72 -3.81
C ILE A 323 -13.99 7.89 -5.11
N ARG A 324 -14.47 6.64 -5.09
CA ARG A 324 -14.58 5.80 -6.29
C ARG A 324 -15.43 6.48 -7.36
N THR A 325 -16.58 6.99 -6.98
CA THR A 325 -17.54 7.64 -7.88
C THR A 325 -16.96 8.92 -8.46
N ARG A 326 -16.34 9.75 -7.63
CA ARG A 326 -15.65 10.97 -8.06
C ARG A 326 -14.57 10.67 -9.10
N ARG A 327 -13.67 9.72 -8.83
CA ARG A 327 -12.59 9.30 -9.76
C ARG A 327 -13.13 8.69 -11.03
N ALA A 328 -14.20 7.89 -10.92
CA ALA A 328 -14.85 7.27 -12.07
C ALA A 328 -15.44 8.33 -13.02
N TYR A 329 -16.16 9.33 -12.48
CA TYR A 329 -16.68 10.45 -13.27
C TYR A 329 -15.56 11.34 -13.80
N THR A 330 -14.51 11.60 -13.01
CA THR A 330 -13.31 12.31 -13.48
C THR A 330 -12.72 11.62 -14.70
N LEU A 331 -12.51 10.30 -14.64
CA LEU A 331 -11.96 9.54 -15.78
C LEU A 331 -12.91 9.56 -16.99
N LYS A 332 -14.21 9.39 -16.79
CA LYS A 332 -15.19 9.46 -17.89
C LYS A 332 -15.25 10.85 -18.53
N SER A 333 -15.10 11.91 -17.74
CA SER A 333 -15.11 13.28 -18.24
C SER A 333 -13.98 13.58 -19.23
N LEU A 334 -12.82 12.94 -19.06
CA LEU A 334 -11.63 13.16 -19.90
C LEU A 334 -11.82 12.80 -21.39
N LYS A 335 -12.94 12.13 -21.74
CA LYS A 335 -13.30 11.92 -23.15
C LYS A 335 -13.69 13.22 -23.86
N HIS A 336 -14.25 14.20 -23.12
CA HIS A 336 -14.85 15.42 -23.68
C HIS A 336 -14.43 16.71 -22.98
N HIS A 337 -13.84 16.63 -21.80
CA HIS A 337 -13.43 17.77 -20.98
C HIS A 337 -11.92 17.75 -20.77
N HIS A 338 -11.24 18.86 -21.09
CA HIS A 338 -9.79 18.91 -21.20
C HIS A 338 -9.14 20.00 -20.31
N THR A 339 -9.91 20.61 -19.40
CA THR A 339 -9.42 21.59 -18.43
C THR A 339 -9.96 21.29 -17.05
N LEU A 340 -9.24 21.70 -15.98
CA LEU A 340 -9.74 21.50 -14.60
C LEU A 340 -11.14 22.08 -14.40
N SER A 341 -11.38 23.30 -14.89
CA SER A 341 -12.69 23.97 -14.75
C SER A 341 -13.81 23.19 -15.44
N SER A 342 -13.58 22.70 -16.68
CA SER A 342 -14.61 21.95 -17.42
C SER A 342 -14.90 20.58 -16.79
N ILE A 343 -13.91 19.95 -16.17
CA ILE A 343 -14.07 18.70 -15.43
C ILE A 343 -14.87 18.96 -14.15
N LEU A 344 -14.55 20.00 -13.39
CA LEU A 344 -15.30 20.37 -12.18
C LEU A 344 -16.78 20.67 -12.50
N GLU A 345 -17.06 21.42 -13.58
CA GLU A 345 -18.41 21.68 -14.05
C GLU A 345 -19.15 20.40 -14.45
N PHE A 346 -18.45 19.44 -15.07
CA PHE A 346 -19.02 18.13 -15.37
C PHE A 346 -19.37 17.38 -14.08
N LEU A 347 -18.49 17.35 -13.07
CA LEU A 347 -18.72 16.68 -11.80
C LEU A 347 -19.92 17.25 -11.03
N LYS A 348 -20.11 18.57 -11.05
CA LYS A 348 -21.27 19.24 -10.42
C LYS A 348 -22.61 18.72 -10.94
N ARG A 349 -22.71 18.31 -12.20
CA ARG A 349 -23.93 17.72 -12.77
C ARG A 349 -24.33 16.40 -12.11
N TYR A 350 -23.37 15.75 -11.44
CA TYR A 350 -23.56 14.51 -10.67
C TYR A 350 -23.56 14.74 -9.16
N GLY A 351 -23.73 16.00 -8.71
CA GLY A 351 -23.74 16.36 -7.29
C GLY A 351 -22.38 16.28 -6.60
N ILE A 352 -21.28 16.28 -7.35
CA ILE A 352 -19.91 16.21 -6.82
C ILE A 352 -19.30 17.61 -6.88
N TYR A 353 -19.12 18.21 -5.70
CA TYR A 353 -18.58 19.57 -5.52
C TYR A 353 -17.20 19.47 -4.88
N GLU A 354 -16.15 19.76 -5.64
CA GLU A 354 -14.76 19.58 -5.21
C GLU A 354 -13.89 20.80 -5.51
N GLU A 355 -12.80 20.90 -4.78
CA GLU A 355 -11.75 21.90 -5.02
C GLU A 355 -10.81 21.44 -6.16
N GLN A 356 -10.11 22.40 -6.78
CA GLN A 356 -9.15 22.09 -7.84
C GLN A 356 -8.01 21.19 -7.35
N GLU A 357 -7.57 21.37 -6.11
CA GLU A 357 -6.52 20.58 -5.47
C GLU A 357 -6.90 19.09 -5.37
N THR A 358 -8.13 18.80 -4.97
CA THR A 358 -8.66 17.44 -4.94
C THR A 358 -8.69 16.82 -6.33
N LEU A 359 -9.20 17.56 -7.32
CA LEU A 359 -9.28 17.06 -8.69
C LEU A 359 -7.88 16.81 -9.26
N LEU A 360 -6.94 17.72 -9.05
CA LEU A 360 -5.55 17.56 -9.51
C LEU A 360 -4.88 16.36 -8.84
N ALA A 361 -5.09 16.18 -7.53
CA ALA A 361 -4.60 15.01 -6.81
C ALA A 361 -5.19 13.71 -7.35
N ASP A 362 -6.50 13.67 -7.64
CA ASP A 362 -7.14 12.49 -8.23
C ASP A 362 -6.60 12.18 -9.63
N LEU A 363 -6.33 13.20 -10.46
CA LEU A 363 -5.69 13.00 -11.78
C LEU A 363 -4.30 12.38 -11.64
N HIS A 364 -3.47 12.88 -10.72
CA HIS A 364 -2.16 12.29 -10.43
C HIS A 364 -2.27 10.85 -9.89
N LYS A 365 -3.26 10.57 -9.05
CA LYS A 365 -3.53 9.23 -8.54
C LYS A 365 -4.03 8.27 -9.62
N LEU A 366 -4.80 8.75 -10.59
CA LEU A 366 -5.15 7.97 -11.78
C LEU A 366 -3.93 7.66 -12.64
N ILE A 367 -2.96 8.58 -12.75
CA ILE A 367 -1.69 8.33 -13.45
C ILE A 367 -0.87 7.26 -12.70
N THR A 368 -0.74 7.37 -11.39
CA THR A 368 0.00 6.38 -10.60
C THR A 368 -0.74 5.04 -10.46
N PHE A 369 -2.06 5.03 -10.61
CA PHE A 369 -2.85 3.81 -10.79
C PHE A 369 -2.53 3.08 -12.10
N GLY A 370 -2.18 3.82 -13.17
CA GLY A 370 -1.76 3.25 -14.45
C GLY A 370 -2.57 3.70 -15.66
N ILE A 371 -3.31 4.78 -15.55
CA ILE A 371 -3.97 5.46 -16.67
C ILE A 371 -3.03 6.56 -17.18
N ARG A 372 -2.73 6.54 -18.47
CA ARG A 372 -1.89 7.58 -19.06
C ARG A 372 -2.72 8.84 -19.31
N ILE A 373 -2.45 9.87 -18.54
CA ILE A 373 -3.04 11.20 -18.65
C ILE A 373 -1.90 12.21 -18.81
N SER A 374 -1.99 13.08 -19.79
CA SER A 374 -1.07 14.21 -19.95
C SER A 374 -1.67 15.44 -19.31
N ILE A 375 -0.92 16.08 -18.43
CA ILE A 375 -1.26 17.37 -17.79
C ILE A 375 -0.19 18.36 -18.19
N LYS A 376 -0.56 19.38 -19.00
CA LYS A 376 0.35 20.43 -19.48
C LYS A 376 -0.30 21.78 -19.26
N GLY A 377 0.12 22.49 -18.21
CA GLY A 377 -0.56 23.71 -17.78
C GLY A 377 -2.03 23.45 -17.50
N ASN A 378 -2.93 24.14 -18.18
CA ASN A 378 -4.38 23.96 -18.06
C ASN A 378 -4.96 22.86 -18.96
N SER A 379 -4.14 22.22 -19.81
CA SER A 379 -4.60 21.17 -20.73
C SER A 379 -4.43 19.78 -20.14
N ILE A 380 -5.51 19.03 -20.09
CA ILE A 380 -5.58 17.65 -19.59
C ILE A 380 -6.07 16.74 -20.71
N LYS A 381 -5.32 15.68 -21.01
CA LYS A 381 -5.65 14.78 -22.11
C LYS A 381 -5.50 13.32 -21.68
N LEU A 382 -6.54 12.53 -21.87
CA LEU A 382 -6.49 11.07 -21.75
C LEU A 382 -5.73 10.50 -22.96
N LEU A 383 -4.68 9.73 -22.71
CA LEU A 383 -3.85 9.10 -23.74
C LEU A 383 -4.20 7.62 -23.97
N ASP A 384 -4.82 6.99 -22.99
CA ASP A 384 -5.23 5.59 -23.07
C ASP A 384 -6.64 5.44 -23.61
N THR A 385 -6.89 4.30 -24.28
CA THR A 385 -8.23 3.78 -24.50
C THR A 385 -8.65 2.99 -23.25
N ILE A 386 -9.87 3.18 -22.79
CA ILE A 386 -10.45 2.45 -21.66
C ILE A 386 -11.74 1.75 -22.10
N ASN A 387 -12.06 0.60 -21.50
CA ASN A 387 -13.36 -0.04 -21.67
C ASN A 387 -14.47 0.87 -21.13
N ASP A 388 -15.70 0.64 -21.54
CA ASP A 388 -16.82 1.21 -20.82
C ASP A 388 -17.07 0.44 -19.51
N PHE A 389 -17.46 1.18 -18.45
CA PHE A 389 -17.76 0.64 -17.14
C PHE A 389 -18.92 1.42 -16.51
N SER A 390 -19.72 0.74 -15.71
CA SER A 390 -20.87 1.34 -15.02
C SER A 390 -20.43 2.00 -13.71
N ILE A 391 -21.05 3.12 -13.38
CA ILE A 391 -20.93 3.82 -12.09
C ILE A 391 -22.25 3.62 -11.36
N PRO A 392 -22.27 3.13 -10.10
CA PRO A 392 -23.50 3.01 -9.32
C PRO A 392 -24.16 4.37 -9.14
N ASN A 393 -25.49 4.42 -9.28
CA ASN A 393 -26.24 5.62 -8.94
C ASN A 393 -26.50 5.63 -7.43
N GLN A 394 -25.82 6.52 -6.71
CA GLN A 394 -25.85 6.59 -5.25
C GLN A 394 -25.84 8.04 -4.79
N THR A 395 -26.44 8.28 -3.62
CA THR A 395 -26.30 9.52 -2.86
C THR A 395 -25.37 9.25 -1.67
N PHE A 396 -24.56 10.23 -1.32
CA PHE A 396 -23.54 10.10 -0.28
C PHE A 396 -23.80 11.09 0.84
N THR A 397 -23.70 10.61 2.09
CA THR A 397 -23.60 11.44 3.29
C THR A 397 -22.23 11.20 3.88
N LEU A 398 -21.31 12.16 3.68
CA LEU A 398 -19.94 12.04 4.16
C LEU A 398 -19.88 12.34 5.66
N ALA A 399 -19.06 11.58 6.38
CA ALA A 399 -18.76 11.87 7.78
C ALA A 399 -17.96 13.18 7.89
N GLU A 400 -18.26 14.00 8.88
CA GLU A 400 -17.60 15.29 9.11
C GLU A 400 -16.07 15.12 9.26
N ALA A 401 -15.63 14.07 9.93
CA ALA A 401 -14.21 13.75 10.09
C ALA A 401 -13.49 13.52 8.74
N ASP A 402 -14.15 12.84 7.78
CA ASP A 402 -13.57 12.59 6.46
C ASP A 402 -13.49 13.88 5.63
N VAL A 403 -14.53 14.72 5.70
CA VAL A 403 -14.55 16.04 5.05
C VAL A 403 -13.46 16.94 5.62
N THR A 404 -13.30 16.97 6.94
CA THR A 404 -12.26 17.77 7.62
C THR A 404 -10.87 17.29 7.25
N SER A 405 -10.62 15.97 7.23
CA SER A 405 -9.32 15.40 6.82
C SER A 405 -8.96 15.82 5.38
N GLU A 406 -9.91 15.78 4.45
CA GLU A 406 -9.64 16.19 3.05
C GLU A 406 -9.37 17.70 2.95
N LYS A 407 -10.10 18.54 3.70
CA LYS A 407 -9.82 19.99 3.76
C LYS A 407 -8.41 20.28 4.27
N VAL A 408 -7.96 19.58 5.31
CA VAL A 408 -6.59 19.72 5.82
C VAL A 408 -5.57 19.33 4.75
N LYS A 409 -5.76 18.19 4.07
CA LYS A 409 -4.88 17.78 2.97
C LYS A 409 -4.85 18.79 1.82
N ASN A 410 -6.00 19.35 1.45
CA ASN A 410 -6.07 20.39 0.41
C ASN A 410 -5.33 21.66 0.84
N HIS A 411 -5.42 22.02 2.12
CA HIS A 411 -4.61 23.12 2.64
C HIS A 411 -3.12 22.85 2.43
N PHE A 412 -2.62 21.68 2.83
CA PHE A 412 -1.21 21.32 2.63
C PHE A 412 -0.82 21.26 1.15
N ARG A 413 -1.65 20.72 0.26
CA ARG A 413 -1.43 20.74 -1.20
C ARG A 413 -1.26 22.16 -1.75
N ARG A 414 -2.01 23.11 -1.19
CA ARG A 414 -1.99 24.53 -1.61
C ARG A 414 -0.78 25.28 -1.10
N VAL A 415 -0.40 25.05 0.16
CA VAL A 415 0.64 25.84 0.83
C VAL A 415 2.04 25.22 0.72
N THR A 416 2.15 23.90 0.46
CA THR A 416 3.42 23.19 0.38
C THR A 416 3.70 22.63 -1.01
N LYS A 417 4.97 22.26 -1.26
CA LYS A 417 5.39 21.51 -2.45
C LYS A 417 5.82 20.09 -2.09
N LEU A 418 5.37 19.58 -0.95
CA LEU A 418 5.74 18.24 -0.51
C LEU A 418 5.16 17.16 -1.43
N PRO A 419 5.89 16.06 -1.63
CA PRO A 419 5.36 14.89 -2.32
C PRO A 419 4.09 14.37 -1.63
N GLU A 420 3.05 14.06 -2.40
CA GLU A 420 1.73 13.60 -1.92
C GLU A 420 1.83 12.44 -0.91
N ARG A 421 2.83 11.56 -1.05
CA ARG A 421 3.02 10.43 -0.14
C ARG A 421 3.25 10.84 1.33
N TYR A 422 3.80 12.00 1.58
CA TYR A 422 4.00 12.49 2.96
C TYR A 422 2.75 13.06 3.59
N LEU A 423 1.74 13.42 2.79
CA LEU A 423 0.43 13.82 3.33
C LEU A 423 -0.30 12.67 4.01
N GLU A 424 0.11 11.42 3.75
CA GLU A 424 -0.38 10.26 4.49
C GLU A 424 -0.08 10.35 6.00
N LEU A 425 0.98 11.07 6.40
CA LEU A 425 1.31 11.29 7.81
C LEU A 425 0.15 11.94 8.58
N LEU A 426 -0.66 12.78 7.93
CA LEU A 426 -1.85 13.40 8.51
C LEU A 426 -2.91 12.37 8.95
N ASP A 427 -2.90 11.18 8.39
CA ASP A 427 -3.80 10.08 8.74
C ASP A 427 -3.13 9.06 9.66
N ILE A 428 -1.95 8.56 9.29
CA ILE A 428 -1.30 7.45 10.01
C ILE A 428 -0.84 7.83 11.42
N ALA A 429 -0.56 9.10 11.67
CA ALA A 429 -0.22 9.60 13.00
C ALA A 429 -1.35 9.42 14.04
N PHE A 430 -2.55 9.12 13.59
CA PHE A 430 -3.72 8.87 14.44
C PHE A 430 -4.22 7.41 14.40
N ASP A 431 -3.47 6.52 13.75
CA ASP A 431 -3.81 5.10 13.62
C ASP A 431 -2.77 4.21 14.30
N SER A 432 -3.08 3.75 15.51
CA SER A 432 -2.20 2.88 16.30
C SER A 432 -1.90 1.53 15.63
N LYS A 433 -2.70 1.09 14.67
CA LYS A 433 -2.44 -0.15 13.91
C LYS A 433 -1.35 0.03 12.86
N ARG A 434 -1.00 1.27 12.56
CA ARG A 434 -0.01 1.65 11.56
C ARG A 434 1.24 2.33 12.16
N ASN A 435 1.54 2.05 13.42
CA ASN A 435 2.71 2.60 14.11
C ASN A 435 4.00 2.45 13.28
N ARG A 436 4.26 1.25 12.75
CA ARG A 436 5.45 1.01 11.93
C ARG A 436 5.51 1.87 10.67
N ASP A 437 4.38 2.05 9.98
CA ASP A 437 4.34 2.94 8.82
C ASP A 437 4.65 4.37 9.25
N PHE A 438 4.09 4.81 10.40
CA PHE A 438 4.35 6.14 10.94
C PHE A 438 5.83 6.35 11.29
N GLU A 439 6.46 5.39 11.95
CA GLU A 439 7.90 5.41 12.25
C GLU A 439 8.75 5.56 10.97
N ILE A 440 8.53 4.66 9.99
CA ILE A 440 9.38 4.58 8.79
C ILE A 440 9.13 5.77 7.86
N VAL A 441 7.89 6.22 7.67
CA VAL A 441 7.57 7.37 6.81
C VAL A 441 8.08 8.67 7.43
N THR A 442 8.01 8.82 8.76
CA THR A 442 8.59 9.96 9.48
C THR A 442 10.12 9.99 9.34
N ALA A 443 10.79 8.85 9.54
CA ALA A 443 12.23 8.75 9.34
C ALA A 443 12.64 9.06 7.89
N GLY A 444 11.85 8.58 6.91
CA GLY A 444 12.04 8.88 5.49
C GLY A 444 11.88 10.36 5.15
N LEU A 445 10.93 11.06 5.79
CA LEU A 445 10.75 12.50 5.62
C LEU A 445 11.98 13.29 6.12
N PHE A 446 12.52 12.93 7.30
CA PHE A 446 13.73 13.54 7.81
C PHE A 446 14.93 13.31 6.89
N LYS A 447 15.04 12.13 6.28
CA LYS A 447 16.13 11.82 5.34
C LYS A 447 15.96 12.57 4.02
N GLU A 448 14.84 12.38 3.34
CA GLU A 448 14.65 12.85 1.97
C GLU A 448 14.43 14.36 1.88
N ILE A 449 13.67 14.94 2.81
CA ILE A 449 13.24 16.33 2.72
C ILE A 449 14.01 17.24 3.65
N TYR A 450 14.22 16.85 4.90
CA TYR A 450 15.03 17.63 5.82
C TYR A 450 16.54 17.54 5.53
N GLY A 451 16.97 16.51 4.79
CA GLY A 451 18.37 16.29 4.44
C GLY A 451 19.24 15.90 5.64
N LEU A 452 18.64 15.32 6.68
CA LEU A 452 19.36 14.76 7.82
C LEU A 452 19.71 13.29 7.57
N GLU A 453 20.80 12.82 8.15
CA GLU A 453 20.99 11.39 8.27
C GLU A 453 19.90 10.84 9.20
N SER A 454 19.24 9.79 8.74
CA SER A 454 18.12 9.16 9.45
C SER A 454 18.25 7.65 9.36
N ILE A 455 18.25 7.00 10.51
CA ILE A 455 18.37 5.54 10.61
C ILE A 455 17.20 5.04 11.45
N HIS A 456 16.34 4.21 10.84
CA HIS A 456 15.30 3.49 11.56
C HIS A 456 15.94 2.31 12.31
N LEU A 457 15.64 2.17 13.59
CA LEU A 457 16.25 1.16 14.44
C LEU A 457 15.34 -0.04 14.68
N GLY A 458 14.09 0.21 15.05
CA GLY A 458 13.08 -0.79 15.32
C GLY A 458 13.49 -1.87 16.35
N GLY A 459 12.52 -2.47 16.99
CA GLY A 459 12.75 -3.58 17.94
C GLY A 459 12.89 -3.15 19.41
N ALA A 460 12.92 -4.14 20.30
CA ALA A 460 12.94 -3.90 21.73
C ALA A 460 14.23 -3.25 22.23
N ASN A 461 14.12 -2.40 23.25
CA ASN A 461 15.23 -1.71 23.91
C ASN A 461 16.04 -0.76 23.00
N LYS A 462 15.42 -0.23 21.96
CA LYS A 462 15.95 0.79 21.07
C LYS A 462 14.87 1.84 20.83
N PRO A 463 15.24 3.11 20.59
CA PRO A 463 14.29 4.10 20.08
C PRO A 463 13.79 3.71 18.69
N ASP A 464 12.74 4.35 18.19
CA ASP A 464 12.25 4.11 16.83
C ASP A 464 13.30 4.43 15.78
N GLY A 465 14.09 5.48 16.01
CA GLY A 465 15.17 5.88 15.14
C GLY A 465 16.12 6.89 15.74
N VAL A 466 17.16 7.20 14.97
CA VAL A 466 18.06 8.32 15.22
C VAL A 466 18.12 9.19 13.98
N ILE A 467 18.12 10.49 14.18
CA ILE A 467 18.33 11.50 13.14
C ILE A 467 19.46 12.42 13.55
N TYR A 468 20.32 12.80 12.62
CA TYR A 468 21.50 13.59 12.97
C TYR A 468 22.10 14.32 11.77
N SER A 469 22.92 15.33 12.09
CA SER A 469 23.91 15.95 11.22
C SER A 469 25.30 15.82 11.86
N ASP A 470 26.31 16.42 11.28
CA ASP A 470 27.64 16.49 11.91
C ASP A 470 27.65 17.37 13.17
N LYS A 471 26.61 18.17 13.42
CA LYS A 471 26.52 19.14 14.50
C LYS A 471 25.68 18.68 15.68
N PHE A 472 24.69 17.84 15.47
CA PHE A 472 23.76 17.39 16.51
C PHE A 472 23.18 16.00 16.22
N GLY A 473 22.72 15.32 17.28
CA GLY A 473 22.02 14.06 17.21
C GLY A 473 20.69 14.11 17.96
N ILE A 474 19.67 13.45 17.45
CA ILE A 474 18.32 13.39 18.03
C ILE A 474 17.87 11.93 18.14
N ILE A 475 17.47 11.54 19.34
CA ILE A 475 16.80 10.28 19.62
C ILE A 475 15.33 10.46 19.25
N LEU A 476 14.85 9.73 18.25
CA LEU A 476 13.50 9.86 17.69
C LEU A 476 12.57 8.76 18.23
N ASP A 477 11.38 9.20 18.66
CA ASP A 477 10.32 8.30 19.09
C ASP A 477 8.95 8.81 18.56
N THR A 478 8.18 7.95 17.92
CA THR A 478 6.93 8.30 17.25
C THR A 478 5.72 7.72 17.96
N LYS A 479 4.63 8.47 18.04
CA LYS A 479 3.44 8.08 18.80
C LYS A 479 2.16 8.30 17.99
N ALA A 480 1.58 7.22 17.45
CA ALA A 480 0.32 7.26 16.71
C ALA A 480 -0.86 6.96 17.64
N TYR A 481 -1.61 7.99 18.01
CA TYR A 481 -2.75 7.89 18.92
C TYR A 481 -3.96 8.62 18.36
N GLU A 482 -5.10 7.94 18.31
CA GLU A 482 -6.35 8.46 17.70
C GLU A 482 -6.79 9.81 18.27
N LYS A 483 -6.69 9.99 19.58
CA LYS A 483 -7.14 11.22 20.28
C LYS A 483 -6.00 12.19 20.61
N GLY A 484 -4.78 11.89 20.17
CA GLY A 484 -3.57 12.63 20.54
C GLY A 484 -2.79 11.97 21.67
N TYR A 485 -1.54 12.38 21.84
CA TYR A 485 -0.59 11.79 22.77
C TYR A 485 -0.41 12.67 24.00
N GLY A 486 -0.59 12.10 25.19
CA GLY A 486 -0.44 12.76 26.48
C GLY A 486 0.74 12.22 27.28
N LYS A 487 0.69 12.41 28.61
CA LYS A 487 1.70 11.89 29.53
C LYS A 487 1.55 10.38 29.73
N HIS A 488 2.67 9.65 29.56
CA HIS A 488 2.78 8.21 29.82
C HIS A 488 4.08 7.92 30.58
N ILE A 489 3.99 7.46 31.82
CA ILE A 489 5.14 7.23 32.71
C ILE A 489 6.11 6.21 32.09
N ASN A 490 5.62 5.10 31.55
CA ASN A 490 6.46 4.09 30.92
C ASN A 490 7.26 4.65 29.73
N GLN A 491 6.69 5.59 28.99
CA GLN A 491 7.36 6.22 27.84
C GLN A 491 8.40 7.25 28.30
N ILE A 492 8.19 7.89 29.44
CA ILE A 492 9.23 8.71 30.10
C ILE A 492 10.41 7.83 30.48
N ASP A 493 10.16 6.69 31.13
CA ASP A 493 11.19 5.74 31.56
C ASP A 493 11.98 5.18 30.36
N GLU A 494 11.30 4.88 29.25
CA GLU A 494 11.94 4.44 28.00
C GLU A 494 12.85 5.52 27.42
N MET A 495 12.38 6.76 27.32
CA MET A 495 13.19 7.85 26.76
C MET A 495 14.38 8.19 27.69
N VAL A 496 14.18 8.21 29.00
CA VAL A 496 15.29 8.38 29.98
C VAL A 496 16.34 7.30 29.79
N ARG A 497 15.92 6.05 29.65
CA ARG A 497 16.85 4.93 29.37
C ARG A 497 17.60 5.13 28.06
N TYR A 498 16.95 5.56 27.00
CA TYR A 498 17.64 5.82 25.71
C TYR A 498 18.66 6.96 25.82
N ILE A 499 18.31 8.04 26.50
CA ILE A 499 19.24 9.15 26.76
C ILE A 499 20.46 8.69 27.56
N GLU A 500 20.25 7.90 28.62
CA GLU A 500 21.33 7.33 29.41
C GLU A 500 22.19 6.34 28.64
N ASP A 501 21.57 5.46 27.83
CA ASP A 501 22.30 4.54 26.96
C ASP A 501 23.23 5.27 25.98
N ASN A 502 22.74 6.36 25.38
CA ASN A 502 23.59 7.19 24.49
C ASN A 502 24.73 7.89 25.25
N ARG A 503 24.47 8.34 26.47
CA ARG A 503 25.48 9.05 27.29
C ARG A 503 26.54 8.10 27.84
N LEU A 504 26.12 6.95 28.40
CA LEU A 504 27.01 6.00 29.06
C LEU A 504 27.73 5.08 28.04
N ARG A 505 27.09 4.77 26.94
CA ARG A 505 27.57 3.88 25.88
C ARG A 505 28.02 2.51 26.40
N ASP A 506 27.36 2.05 27.48
CA ASP A 506 27.66 0.78 28.14
C ASP A 506 27.04 -0.40 27.41
N THR A 507 27.89 -1.22 26.82
CA THR A 507 27.50 -2.40 26.04
C THR A 507 26.99 -3.55 26.89
N THR A 508 27.29 -3.56 28.19
CA THR A 508 26.76 -4.56 29.14
C THR A 508 25.31 -4.21 29.51
N ARG A 509 25.00 -2.93 29.62
CA ARG A 509 23.66 -2.42 29.88
C ARG A 509 22.73 -2.59 28.66
N ASN A 510 23.22 -2.27 27.48
CA ASN A 510 22.45 -2.43 26.24
C ASN A 510 23.33 -3.00 25.12
N PRO A 511 23.27 -4.34 24.87
CA PRO A 511 24.06 -5.00 23.83
C PRO A 511 23.75 -4.57 22.40
N ASN A 512 22.60 -3.88 22.19
CA ASN A 512 22.21 -3.41 20.85
C ASN A 512 23.11 -2.31 20.30
N LYS A 513 23.82 -1.56 21.16
CA LYS A 513 24.78 -0.50 20.79
C LYS A 513 24.20 0.50 19.78
N TRP A 514 22.90 0.79 19.85
CA TRP A 514 22.20 1.60 18.85
C TRP A 514 22.77 3.02 18.74
N TRP A 515 23.40 3.56 19.79
CA TRP A 515 24.06 4.88 19.80
C TRP A 515 25.28 4.94 18.86
N GLU A 516 25.89 3.80 18.49
CA GLU A 516 26.97 3.76 17.49
C GLU A 516 26.51 4.15 16.09
N LYS A 517 25.20 4.30 15.87
CA LYS A 517 24.63 4.77 14.61
C LYS A 517 24.74 6.28 14.44
N PHE A 518 24.94 7.03 15.52
CA PHE A 518 25.26 8.45 15.42
C PHE A 518 26.67 8.67 14.87
N SER A 519 26.88 9.80 14.18
CA SER A 519 28.23 10.22 13.79
C SER A 519 29.10 10.47 15.02
N LYS A 520 30.35 10.05 14.95
CA LYS A 520 31.35 10.31 15.99
C LYS A 520 31.78 11.77 16.05
N SER A 521 31.45 12.58 15.05
CA SER A 521 31.75 14.02 15.01
C SER A 521 30.83 14.87 15.87
N ILE A 522 29.70 14.33 16.32
CA ILE A 522 28.71 15.06 17.11
C ILE A 522 29.29 15.33 18.51
N PRO A 523 29.35 16.60 18.97
CA PRO A 523 29.77 16.95 20.33
C PRO A 523 28.88 16.27 21.38
N GLU A 524 29.45 15.87 22.50
CA GLU A 524 28.73 15.12 23.55
C GLU A 524 27.53 15.88 24.12
N ASP A 525 27.58 17.21 24.16
CA ASP A 525 26.51 18.06 24.67
C ASP A 525 25.42 18.36 23.63
N ASN A 526 25.57 17.92 22.38
CA ASN A 526 24.66 18.22 21.28
C ASN A 526 23.75 17.05 20.92
N PHE A 527 23.28 16.33 21.94
CA PHE A 527 22.27 15.29 21.78
C PHE A 527 20.95 15.73 22.40
N TYR A 528 19.87 15.43 21.68
CA TYR A 528 18.50 15.82 22.01
C TYR A 528 17.56 14.61 21.88
N TYR A 529 16.32 14.77 22.35
CA TYR A 529 15.26 13.79 22.09
C TYR A 529 14.04 14.46 21.44
N LEU A 530 13.31 13.71 20.64
CA LEU A 530 12.15 14.21 19.92
C LEU A 530 11.03 13.16 19.91
N TRP A 531 9.85 13.54 20.43
CA TRP A 531 8.63 12.82 20.16
C TRP A 531 7.91 13.42 18.96
N VAL A 532 7.41 12.57 18.06
CA VAL A 532 6.57 12.97 16.93
C VAL A 532 5.20 12.34 17.08
N SER A 533 4.13 13.12 16.96
CA SER A 533 2.75 12.64 17.05
C SER A 533 1.81 13.47 16.18
N GLY A 534 0.60 12.95 15.92
CA GLY A 534 -0.44 13.68 15.21
C GLY A 534 -0.88 14.95 15.96
N LYS A 535 -0.98 14.84 17.31
CA LYS A 535 -1.36 15.92 18.21
C LYS A 535 -0.84 15.62 19.61
N PHE A 536 -0.45 16.64 20.36
CA PHE A 536 -0.14 16.51 21.79
C PHE A 536 -1.27 17.04 22.67
N LEU A 537 -1.54 16.31 23.75
CA LEU A 537 -2.48 16.74 24.80
C LEU A 537 -1.76 17.65 25.83
N PRO A 538 -2.46 18.50 26.58
CA PRO A 538 -1.84 19.39 27.56
C PRO A 538 -0.93 18.71 28.59
N SER A 539 -1.27 17.48 29.00
CA SER A 539 -0.46 16.68 29.94
C SER A 539 0.90 16.25 29.40
N PHE A 540 1.14 16.36 28.10
CA PHE A 540 2.43 16.04 27.49
C PHE A 540 3.56 16.97 27.92
N SER A 541 3.24 18.23 28.28
CA SER A 541 4.23 19.18 28.81
C SER A 541 4.91 18.66 30.09
N GLU A 542 4.16 17.94 30.93
CA GLU A 542 4.72 17.30 32.13
C GLU A 542 5.70 16.19 31.78
N GLN A 543 5.44 15.43 30.71
CA GLN A 543 6.35 14.38 30.21
C GLN A 543 7.69 14.98 29.79
N LEU A 544 7.68 16.08 29.05
CA LEU A 544 8.89 16.80 28.64
C LEU A 544 9.68 17.30 29.86
N MET A 545 8.99 17.96 30.80
CA MET A 545 9.63 18.46 32.02
C MET A 545 10.24 17.34 32.87
N GLN A 546 9.53 16.23 33.06
CA GLN A 546 10.03 15.09 33.84
C GLN A 546 11.23 14.41 33.17
N THR A 547 11.21 14.28 31.84
CA THR A 547 12.34 13.71 31.09
C THR A 547 13.58 14.61 31.22
N ASN A 548 13.41 15.92 31.01
CA ASN A 548 14.50 16.88 31.18
C ASN A 548 15.04 16.89 32.64
N TYR A 549 14.16 16.94 33.64
CA TYR A 549 14.56 16.94 35.06
C TYR A 549 15.41 15.71 35.42
N ARG A 550 15.06 14.53 34.87
CA ARG A 550 15.76 13.26 35.16
C ARG A 550 17.07 13.10 34.41
N THR A 551 17.22 13.72 33.24
CA THR A 551 18.37 13.48 32.34
C THR A 551 19.26 14.70 32.14
N ASN A 552 18.78 15.90 32.42
CA ASN A 552 19.39 17.17 32.06
C ASN A 552 19.66 17.32 30.55
N VAL A 553 18.86 16.65 29.72
CA VAL A 553 18.92 16.73 28.26
C VAL A 553 17.67 17.42 27.75
N ASN A 554 17.83 18.35 26.81
CA ASN A 554 16.73 19.04 26.18
C ASN A 554 16.11 18.22 25.06
N GLY A 555 14.81 18.40 24.84
CA GLY A 555 14.07 17.74 23.78
C GLY A 555 12.81 18.50 23.41
N GLY A 556 11.92 17.85 22.67
CA GLY A 556 10.68 18.47 22.27
C GLY A 556 9.62 17.49 21.76
N GLY A 557 8.44 18.04 21.51
CA GLY A 557 7.36 17.35 20.80
C GLY A 557 7.08 18.06 19.48
N LEU A 558 7.03 17.33 18.39
CA LEU A 558 6.76 17.88 17.06
C LEU A 558 5.48 17.26 16.49
N GLU A 559 4.44 18.08 16.33
CA GLU A 559 3.19 17.65 15.70
C GLU A 559 3.37 17.49 14.18
N VAL A 560 2.67 16.52 13.59
CA VAL A 560 2.78 16.22 12.15
C VAL A 560 2.52 17.45 11.27
N ASN A 561 1.61 18.34 11.65
CA ASN A 561 1.37 19.58 10.92
C ASN A 561 2.65 20.44 10.86
N GLN A 562 3.32 20.62 11.99
CA GLN A 562 4.57 21.38 12.07
C GLN A 562 5.74 20.65 11.40
N LEU A 563 5.76 19.32 11.48
CA LEU A 563 6.73 18.50 10.78
C LEU A 563 6.63 18.69 9.25
N LEU A 564 5.42 18.68 8.69
CA LEU A 564 5.23 18.89 7.25
C LEU A 564 5.51 20.34 6.82
N LEU A 565 5.07 21.33 7.59
CA LEU A 565 5.37 22.75 7.31
C LEU A 565 6.87 23.04 7.41
N GLY A 566 7.55 22.47 8.41
CA GLY A 566 9.00 22.57 8.56
C GLY A 566 9.75 21.96 7.39
N ALA A 567 9.30 20.78 6.91
CA ALA A 567 9.86 20.11 5.74
C ALA A 567 9.77 21.00 4.48
N ASP A 568 8.61 21.60 4.22
CA ASP A 568 8.43 22.55 3.12
C ASP A 568 9.29 23.81 3.29
N ALA A 569 9.43 24.32 4.52
CA ALA A 569 10.29 25.46 4.81
C ALA A 569 11.77 25.18 4.54
N VAL A 570 12.25 23.96 4.84
CA VAL A 570 13.61 23.51 4.49
C VAL A 570 13.78 23.47 2.97
N GLN A 571 12.86 22.85 2.22
CA GLN A 571 12.91 22.80 0.76
C GLN A 571 12.93 24.21 0.12
N LYS A 572 12.19 25.14 0.71
CA LYS A 572 12.14 26.55 0.26
C LYS A 572 13.31 27.39 0.78
N LYS A 573 14.25 26.79 1.51
CA LYS A 573 15.38 27.48 2.18
C LYS A 573 14.94 28.62 3.12
N LYS A 574 13.76 28.47 3.74
CA LYS A 574 13.20 29.41 4.73
C LYS A 574 13.50 28.99 6.17
N PHE A 575 13.95 27.75 6.37
CA PHE A 575 14.34 27.17 7.64
C PHE A 575 15.72 26.51 7.48
N ASP A 576 16.68 26.94 8.29
CA ASP A 576 17.99 26.28 8.36
C ASP A 576 17.89 25.11 9.31
N ILE A 577 18.08 23.89 8.79
CA ILE A 577 18.01 22.66 9.56
C ILE A 577 19.01 22.62 10.72
N ASN A 578 20.15 23.29 10.61
CA ASN A 578 21.13 23.37 11.68
C ASN A 578 20.63 24.18 12.88
N SER A 579 19.56 24.96 12.73
CA SER A 579 18.91 25.69 13.82
C SER A 579 17.89 24.84 14.58
N LEU A 580 17.59 23.60 14.15
CA LEU A 580 16.62 22.74 14.81
C LEU A 580 16.90 22.52 16.31
N PRO A 581 18.15 22.36 16.77
CA PRO A 581 18.46 22.31 18.21
C PRO A 581 17.94 23.48 19.03
N ASN A 582 17.86 24.66 18.47
CA ASN A 582 17.38 25.88 19.17
C ASN A 582 15.89 25.81 19.55
N TYR A 583 15.16 24.88 18.97
CA TYR A 583 13.73 24.62 19.24
C TYR A 583 13.52 23.48 20.26
N MET A 584 14.62 22.80 20.67
CA MET A 584 14.58 21.73 21.68
C MET A 584 14.63 22.33 23.08
N ASP A 585 13.55 23.00 23.47
CA ASP A 585 13.43 23.77 24.73
C ASP A 585 12.41 23.18 25.71
N ASN A 586 12.18 21.87 25.59
CA ASN A 586 11.25 21.07 26.40
C ASN A 586 9.78 21.52 26.26
N LYS A 587 9.40 21.89 25.03
CA LYS A 587 8.05 22.29 24.64
C LYS A 587 7.56 21.57 23.39
N VAL A 588 6.29 21.78 23.06
CA VAL A 588 5.76 21.43 21.73
C VAL A 588 6.30 22.46 20.73
N ILE A 589 7.04 21.97 19.76
CA ILE A 589 7.83 22.75 18.80
C ILE A 589 6.92 23.39 17.75
N LYS A 590 7.17 24.68 17.48
CA LYS A 590 6.56 25.42 16.38
C LYS A 590 7.67 25.90 15.44
N LEU A 591 7.94 25.15 14.38
CA LEU A 591 8.99 25.47 13.40
C LEU A 591 8.59 26.62 12.47
N VAL A 592 7.31 26.72 12.18
CA VAL A 592 6.75 27.74 11.29
C VAL A 592 5.56 28.40 12.00
N PRO A 593 5.45 29.74 11.98
CA PRO A 593 4.27 30.43 12.51
C PRO A 593 3.00 29.83 11.86
N GLN A 594 2.00 29.53 12.67
CA GLN A 594 0.73 29.02 12.17
C GLN A 594 0.15 29.99 11.13
N VAL A 595 -0.05 29.52 9.91
CA VAL A 595 -1.02 30.15 9.00
C VAL A 595 -2.38 29.95 9.68
N LYS A 596 -3.11 31.05 9.90
CA LYS A 596 -4.36 31.12 10.66
C LYS A 596 -5.19 29.85 10.52
N GLU A 597 -5.52 29.25 11.67
CA GLU A 597 -6.35 28.07 11.77
C GLU A 597 -7.61 28.25 10.93
N ILE A 598 -7.89 27.26 10.11
CA ILE A 598 -9.19 27.12 9.45
C ILE A 598 -10.14 26.65 10.56
N SER A 599 -10.85 27.60 11.17
CA SER A 599 -11.98 27.36 12.07
C SER A 599 -13.15 26.73 11.32
#